data_74cd1cb8f8d622ed6aab693c3ada1e3c
#
_entry.id   74cd1cb8f8d622ed6aab693c3ada1e3c
#
_cell.length_a   1.000
_cell.length_b   1.000
_cell.length_c   1.000
_cell.angle_alpha   90.00
_cell.angle_beta   90.00
_cell.angle_gamma   90.00
#
_symmetry.space_group_name_H-M   'P 1'
#
loop_
_entity.id
_entity.type
_entity.pdbx_description
1 polymer ?
#
loop_
_entity_poly.entity_id
_entity_poly.type
_entity_poly.pdbx_seq_one_letter_code
_entity_poly.pdbx_strand_id
1 'polypeptide(L)'
;MNNSQENRNISRRHFLGLAGGAVGMAAVASMGFPSSWAANNPEIDINNIEQQNNETDVLVIGGGMAGLFAAVKAHDAGSSTMLVSKGRLGSSGQTPFAKGIFAYDENNTTFSIDEFVEAISASALGTNNKAYTRQVAEHSLARVNELKEWGFFNSPLYHNSFNKPIEERNITVKERIVITHLIKEKGRIAGAAGFSLDEEKIHFFSAKSVILCTGAGGFKPNGFPICDLTHDGTVMAYNIGAKVTGKEWNDGHPGQVKNAAACFDGWHGMFEKKPEVTNVGIRHDLGVDLNYQAYVAGSPIKRGKPGEGMGNEIEGGPYVPDEFKHRKPTDTRPDSTDGRPPEGRKPSKEGEAPPGMAGELSGGSSAGMAIHKSEGLVPINDKCESNIPGLYAAGDALGSYMVGAIYTQIGSSLAGSAVQGAIAAEAAAEYCKGIKLQTISNSTINRIQEEILAPLKREAGYSPTWVTQTLQGIMIPNFVLYIKRENMLNAALAYIEELRDHHIPMLRAADMHELRLAHETANMILSAEMKLKASIMRKESRCSHYRLDYPEMDNENWQAWINIYKGENGSMQFEKQKFGSWPA
;
A
#
# COMPACT_ATOMS: atom_id res chain seq x y z
N MET A 1 62.37 12.89 6.28
CA MET A 1 61.46 12.20 7.20
C MET A 1 60.06 12.34 6.63
N ASN A 2 59.62 11.30 5.92
CA ASN A 2 58.31 11.24 5.26
C ASN A 2 57.28 10.69 6.25
N ASN A 3 56.26 11.48 6.54
CA ASN A 3 55.08 10.99 7.21
C ASN A 3 53.99 10.71 6.15
N SER A 4 53.86 9.46 5.79
CA SER A 4 52.71 8.97 5.03
C SER A 4 51.55 8.71 5.99
N GLN A 5 50.51 9.55 5.95
CA GLN A 5 49.22 9.26 6.56
C GLN A 5 48.48 8.22 5.70
N GLU A 6 48.38 7.00 6.19
CA GLU A 6 47.50 5.98 5.62
C GLU A 6 46.03 6.37 5.83
N ASN A 7 45.35 6.70 4.74
CA ASN A 7 43.90 6.83 4.69
C ASN A 7 43.28 5.44 4.89
N ARG A 8 42.81 5.12 6.09
CA ARG A 8 42.03 3.91 6.37
C ARG A 8 40.59 4.16 5.94
N ASN A 9 40.23 3.73 4.75
CA ASN A 9 38.85 3.66 4.30
C ASN A 9 38.08 2.62 5.12
N ILE A 10 37.20 3.06 6.00
CA ILE A 10 36.29 2.18 6.73
C ILE A 10 35.18 1.75 5.77
N SER A 11 35.08 0.45 5.46
CA SER A 11 34.02 -0.07 4.59
C SER A 11 32.65 0.05 5.25
N ARG A 12 31.58 0.13 4.44
CA ARG A 12 30.18 0.13 4.93
C ARG A 12 29.88 -1.01 5.93
N ARG A 13 30.50 -2.18 5.75
CA ARG A 13 30.37 -3.32 6.66
C ARG A 13 31.00 -3.07 8.04
N HIS A 14 32.13 -2.37 8.11
CA HIS A 14 32.76 -2.00 9.39
C HIS A 14 31.95 -0.94 10.14
N PHE A 15 31.35 0.01 9.41
CA PHE A 15 30.48 1.01 10.01
C PHE A 15 29.21 0.40 10.63
N LEU A 16 28.57 -0.54 9.93
CA LEU A 16 27.38 -1.26 10.44
C LEU A 16 27.72 -2.21 11.62
N GLY A 17 28.93 -2.74 11.66
CA GLY A 17 29.40 -3.56 12.80
C GLY A 17 29.64 -2.76 14.08
N LEU A 18 30.02 -1.49 13.96
CA LEU A 18 30.20 -0.57 15.09
C LEU A 18 28.89 0.06 15.60
N ALA A 19 27.87 0.14 14.76
CA ALA A 19 26.56 0.70 15.09
C ALA A 19 25.62 -0.28 15.81
N GLY A 20 26.03 -1.55 15.97
CA GLY A 20 25.21 -2.62 16.58
C GLY A 20 25.11 -2.60 18.12
N GLY A 21 25.58 -1.58 18.79
CA GLY A 21 25.46 -1.43 20.24
C GLY A 21 24.50 -0.30 20.62
N ALA A 22 23.48 -0.61 21.40
CA ALA A 22 22.37 0.25 21.81
C ALA A 22 22.72 1.53 22.62
N VAL A 23 23.94 2.01 22.56
CA VAL A 23 24.41 3.20 23.28
C VAL A 23 24.97 4.29 22.33
N GLY A 24 24.98 4.05 21.00
CA GLY A 24 25.74 4.87 20.05
C GLY A 24 25.05 6.11 19.49
N MET A 25 23.73 6.26 19.52
CA MET A 25 23.07 7.32 18.73
C MET A 25 23.18 8.72 19.32
N ALA A 26 23.25 8.88 20.63
CA ALA A 26 23.48 10.20 21.23
C ALA A 26 24.96 10.65 21.14
N ALA A 27 25.89 9.72 21.02
CA ALA A 27 27.32 10.02 20.90
C ALA A 27 27.74 10.39 19.48
N VAL A 28 27.03 9.90 18.44
CA VAL A 28 27.33 10.21 17.03
C VAL A 28 26.95 11.64 16.68
N ALA A 29 25.90 12.19 17.27
CA ALA A 29 25.50 13.59 17.08
C ALA A 29 26.47 14.61 17.73
N SER A 30 27.23 14.18 18.74
CA SER A 30 28.22 15.04 19.43
C SER A 30 29.64 14.93 18.86
N MET A 31 29.92 13.92 18.06
CA MET A 31 31.17 13.83 17.32
C MET A 31 30.98 14.58 16.00
N GLY A 32 31.37 15.84 15.97
CA GLY A 32 31.37 16.65 14.75
C GLY A 32 32.12 15.92 13.62
N PHE A 33 31.40 15.10 12.84
CA PHE A 33 31.95 14.54 11.61
C PHE A 33 32.23 15.69 10.66
N PRO A 34 33.43 15.80 10.13
CA PRO A 34 33.73 16.85 9.17
C PRO A 34 32.78 16.69 7.96
N SER A 35 32.26 17.77 7.46
CA SER A 35 31.44 17.89 6.26
C SER A 35 32.08 17.28 5.00
N SER A 36 33.28 16.76 5.09
CA SER A 36 34.01 16.09 4.01
C SER A 36 33.45 14.73 3.57
N TRP A 37 32.46 14.17 4.27
CA TRP A 37 31.77 12.96 3.82
C TRP A 37 30.69 13.23 2.74
N ALA A 38 30.30 14.48 2.57
CA ALA A 38 29.46 14.94 1.46
C ALA A 38 30.26 15.23 0.16
N ALA A 39 31.57 15.10 0.19
CA ALA A 39 32.48 15.73 -0.77
C ALA A 39 32.72 14.96 -2.08
N ASN A 40 31.91 13.96 -2.46
CA ASN A 40 32.04 13.29 -3.78
C ASN A 40 30.72 13.09 -4.53
N ASN A 41 29.60 13.67 -4.09
CA ASN A 41 28.47 13.83 -4.99
C ASN A 41 28.63 15.16 -5.73
N PRO A 42 28.52 15.21 -7.05
CA PRO A 42 28.45 16.47 -7.75
C PRO A 42 27.30 17.29 -7.13
N GLU A 43 27.60 18.52 -6.76
CA GLU A 43 26.61 19.45 -6.20
C GLU A 43 25.53 19.65 -7.27
N ILE A 44 24.28 19.27 -6.95
CA ILE A 44 23.17 19.49 -7.88
C ILE A 44 23.04 20.98 -8.14
N ASP A 45 23.17 21.39 -9.38
CA ASP A 45 22.90 22.77 -9.77
C ASP A 45 21.37 22.98 -9.89
N ILE A 46 20.78 23.35 -8.76
CA ILE A 46 19.33 23.56 -8.63
C ILE A 46 18.80 24.57 -9.64
N ASN A 47 19.65 25.52 -10.10
CA ASN A 47 19.26 26.55 -11.06
C ASN A 47 19.19 26.01 -12.50
N ASN A 48 19.83 24.87 -12.77
CA ASN A 48 19.90 24.24 -14.09
C ASN A 48 19.05 22.96 -14.21
N ILE A 49 18.18 22.66 -13.22
CA ILE A 49 17.29 21.51 -13.31
C ILE A 49 16.35 21.69 -14.51
N GLU A 50 16.44 20.77 -15.45
CA GLU A 50 15.65 20.78 -16.69
C GLU A 50 14.17 20.51 -16.41
N GLN A 51 13.27 21.27 -17.07
CA GLN A 51 11.84 20.99 -17.08
C GLN A 51 11.46 20.23 -18.34
N GLN A 52 10.81 19.08 -18.19
CA GLN A 52 10.26 18.27 -19.27
C GLN A 52 8.74 18.25 -19.22
N ASN A 53 8.11 18.67 -20.31
CA ASN A 53 6.66 18.63 -20.48
C ASN A 53 6.26 17.39 -21.30
N ASN A 54 5.19 16.73 -20.87
CA ASN A 54 4.65 15.53 -21.48
C ASN A 54 3.12 15.70 -21.60
N GLU A 55 2.53 15.14 -22.65
CA GLU A 55 1.08 15.20 -22.90
C GLU A 55 0.54 13.81 -23.21
N THR A 56 -0.66 13.51 -22.70
CA THR A 56 -1.37 12.27 -22.97
C THR A 56 -2.87 12.43 -22.71
N ASP A 57 -3.70 11.52 -23.20
CA ASP A 57 -5.12 11.49 -22.80
C ASP A 57 -5.27 10.89 -21.42
N VAL A 58 -4.72 9.70 -21.21
CA VAL A 58 -4.77 8.97 -19.94
C VAL A 58 -3.36 8.81 -19.37
N LEU A 59 -3.13 9.38 -18.20
CA LEU A 59 -1.90 9.19 -17.43
C LEU A 59 -2.12 8.13 -16.35
N VAL A 60 -1.37 7.03 -16.41
CA VAL A 60 -1.37 5.97 -15.41
C VAL A 60 -0.17 6.15 -14.48
N ILE A 61 -0.39 6.27 -13.18
CA ILE A 61 0.67 6.45 -12.19
C ILE A 61 0.81 5.18 -11.34
N GLY A 62 1.90 4.44 -11.57
CA GLY A 62 2.26 3.20 -10.89
C GLY A 62 2.39 2.01 -11.82
N GLY A 63 3.49 1.26 -11.71
CA GLY A 63 3.87 0.14 -12.59
C GLY A 63 3.57 -1.26 -12.03
N GLY A 64 2.62 -1.39 -11.10
CA GLY A 64 2.13 -2.66 -10.57
C GLY A 64 1.03 -3.29 -11.42
N MET A 65 0.36 -4.34 -10.90
CA MET A 65 -0.72 -5.06 -11.60
C MET A 65 -1.84 -4.13 -12.06
N ALA A 66 -2.31 -3.21 -11.23
CA ALA A 66 -3.35 -2.26 -11.59
C ALA A 66 -2.91 -1.34 -12.74
N GLY A 67 -1.67 -0.85 -12.70
CA GLY A 67 -1.12 0.04 -13.73
C GLY A 67 -0.92 -0.64 -15.06
N LEU A 68 -0.49 -1.90 -15.08
CA LEU A 68 -0.40 -2.71 -16.29
C LEU A 68 -1.76 -2.78 -17.00
N PHE A 69 -2.81 -3.23 -16.29
CA PHE A 69 -4.14 -3.33 -16.87
C PHE A 69 -4.71 -1.96 -17.23
N ALA A 70 -4.48 -0.95 -16.41
CA ALA A 70 -4.92 0.42 -16.70
C ALA A 70 -4.29 0.94 -17.99
N ALA A 71 -2.99 0.78 -18.19
CA ALA A 71 -2.32 1.24 -19.39
C ALA A 71 -2.78 0.49 -20.67
N VAL A 72 -2.84 -0.85 -20.57
CA VAL A 72 -3.25 -1.69 -21.70
C VAL A 72 -4.69 -1.38 -22.11
N LYS A 73 -5.63 -1.33 -21.15
CA LYS A 73 -7.05 -1.15 -21.46
C LYS A 73 -7.40 0.27 -21.90
N ALA A 74 -6.73 1.30 -21.37
CA ALA A 74 -6.91 2.68 -21.84
C ALA A 74 -6.44 2.83 -23.31
N HIS A 75 -5.31 2.22 -23.65
CA HIS A 75 -4.81 2.18 -25.02
C HIS A 75 -5.78 1.42 -25.93
N ASP A 76 -6.23 0.22 -25.54
CA ASP A 76 -7.13 -0.61 -26.34
C ASP A 76 -8.51 0.07 -26.54
N ALA A 77 -8.92 0.95 -25.61
CA ALA A 77 -10.09 1.80 -25.74
C ALA A 77 -9.86 3.05 -26.64
N GLY A 78 -8.68 3.18 -27.24
CA GLY A 78 -8.34 4.21 -28.22
C GLY A 78 -7.79 5.52 -27.65
N SER A 79 -7.37 5.56 -26.38
CA SER A 79 -6.75 6.73 -25.77
C SER A 79 -5.24 6.74 -25.96
N SER A 80 -4.65 7.92 -26.20
CA SER A 80 -3.22 8.11 -25.99
C SER A 80 -2.92 7.87 -24.51
N THR A 81 -2.00 6.95 -24.22
CA THR A 81 -1.76 6.47 -22.86
C THR A 81 -0.28 6.53 -22.51
N MET A 82 0.01 7.02 -21.31
CA MET A 82 1.36 7.02 -20.75
C MET A 82 1.34 6.42 -19.36
N LEU A 83 2.27 5.50 -19.06
CA LEU A 83 2.49 4.94 -17.73
C LEU A 83 3.74 5.55 -17.11
N VAL A 84 3.62 6.04 -15.88
CA VAL A 84 4.73 6.59 -15.09
C VAL A 84 4.88 5.80 -13.81
N SER A 85 6.09 5.37 -13.48
CA SER A 85 6.37 4.55 -12.29
C SER A 85 7.59 5.06 -11.52
N LYS A 86 7.47 5.05 -10.19
CA LYS A 86 8.58 5.35 -9.28
C LYS A 86 9.69 4.28 -9.34
N GLY A 87 9.29 3.03 -9.55
CA GLY A 87 10.21 1.90 -9.77
C GLY A 87 10.10 1.37 -11.20
N ARG A 88 10.54 0.13 -11.41
CA ARG A 88 10.43 -0.55 -12.72
C ARG A 88 9.10 -1.28 -12.85
N LEU A 89 8.59 -1.31 -14.07
CA LEU A 89 7.37 -2.03 -14.43
C LEU A 89 7.44 -3.51 -14.01
N GLY A 90 6.46 -3.96 -13.25
CA GLY A 90 6.38 -5.34 -12.75
C GLY A 90 7.42 -5.73 -11.69
N SER A 91 8.29 -4.81 -11.26
CA SER A 91 9.39 -5.11 -10.34
C SER A 91 9.36 -4.29 -9.05
N SER A 92 8.35 -3.45 -8.84
CA SER A 92 8.20 -2.58 -7.67
C SER A 92 6.84 -2.73 -7.01
N GLY A 93 6.69 -2.20 -5.80
CA GLY A 93 5.47 -2.31 -5.01
C GLY A 93 5.21 -3.72 -4.46
N GLN A 94 3.95 -4.05 -4.25
CA GLN A 94 3.54 -5.36 -3.70
C GLN A 94 3.46 -6.47 -4.74
N THR A 95 3.28 -6.14 -6.02
CA THR A 95 3.06 -7.12 -7.09
C THR A 95 4.12 -8.22 -7.13
N PRO A 96 5.44 -7.96 -7.01
CA PRO A 96 6.47 -9.00 -7.07
C PRO A 96 6.38 -10.03 -5.94
N PHE A 97 5.77 -9.68 -4.82
CA PHE A 97 5.65 -10.53 -3.64
C PHE A 97 4.37 -11.37 -3.64
N ALA A 98 3.31 -10.90 -4.29
CA ALA A 98 2.05 -11.62 -4.40
C ALA A 98 2.15 -12.73 -5.44
N LYS A 99 1.96 -13.99 -5.03
CA LYS A 99 2.10 -15.19 -5.88
C LYS A 99 0.78 -15.91 -6.13
N GLY A 100 -0.31 -15.45 -5.51
CA GLY A 100 -1.65 -15.95 -5.75
C GLY A 100 -2.50 -14.90 -6.43
N ILE A 101 -3.24 -15.29 -7.48
CA ILE A 101 -4.25 -14.46 -8.10
C ILE A 101 -5.58 -15.20 -8.10
N PHE A 102 -6.60 -14.59 -7.52
CA PHE A 102 -7.94 -15.16 -7.48
C PHE A 102 -8.59 -15.12 -8.86
N ALA A 103 -9.26 -16.22 -9.22
CA ALA A 103 -10.19 -16.25 -10.34
C ALA A 103 -11.48 -16.95 -9.91
N TYR A 104 -12.59 -16.30 -10.11
CA TYR A 104 -13.89 -16.95 -10.00
C TYR A 104 -14.16 -17.70 -11.31
N ASP A 105 -14.34 -19.02 -11.20
CA ASP A 105 -14.69 -19.89 -12.32
C ASP A 105 -15.85 -20.78 -11.90
N GLU A 106 -17.01 -20.61 -12.51
CA GLU A 106 -18.23 -21.35 -12.21
C GLU A 106 -18.06 -22.87 -12.30
N ASN A 107 -17.10 -23.34 -13.14
CA ASN A 107 -16.81 -24.76 -13.28
C ASN A 107 -15.96 -25.32 -12.13
N ASN A 108 -15.33 -24.47 -11.33
CA ASN A 108 -14.38 -24.85 -10.29
C ASN A 108 -14.77 -24.35 -8.89
N THR A 109 -15.99 -23.87 -8.71
CA THR A 109 -16.51 -23.40 -7.43
C THR A 109 -17.92 -23.94 -7.19
N THR A 110 -18.28 -24.11 -5.91
CA THR A 110 -19.64 -24.45 -5.48
C THR A 110 -20.48 -23.21 -5.13
N PHE A 111 -19.87 -22.02 -5.13
CA PHE A 111 -20.57 -20.76 -4.86
C PHE A 111 -21.09 -20.15 -6.16
N SER A 112 -22.33 -19.73 -6.18
CA SER A 112 -22.77 -18.69 -7.13
C SER A 112 -22.12 -17.36 -6.78
N ILE A 113 -22.14 -16.39 -7.71
CA ILE A 113 -21.61 -15.04 -7.45
C ILE A 113 -22.33 -14.39 -6.26
N ASP A 114 -23.65 -14.58 -6.13
CA ASP A 114 -24.41 -14.04 -5.02
C ASP A 114 -23.98 -14.64 -3.68
N GLU A 115 -23.83 -15.96 -3.62
CA GLU A 115 -23.33 -16.64 -2.43
C GLU A 115 -21.91 -16.22 -2.08
N PHE A 116 -21.03 -16.01 -3.07
CA PHE A 116 -19.70 -15.47 -2.86
C PHE A 116 -19.74 -14.08 -2.24
N VAL A 117 -20.56 -13.17 -2.76
CA VAL A 117 -20.73 -11.80 -2.23
C VAL A 117 -21.22 -11.83 -0.79
N GLU A 118 -22.22 -12.65 -0.48
CA GLU A 118 -22.76 -12.77 0.88
C GLU A 118 -21.75 -13.42 1.84
N ALA A 119 -20.99 -14.42 1.40
CA ALA A 119 -19.98 -15.06 2.21
C ALA A 119 -18.80 -14.11 2.53
N ILE A 120 -18.39 -13.28 1.57
CA ILE A 120 -17.41 -12.21 1.82
C ILE A 120 -17.99 -11.18 2.80
N SER A 121 -19.26 -10.77 2.64
CA SER A 121 -19.93 -9.82 3.53
C SER A 121 -19.99 -10.34 4.97
N ALA A 122 -20.35 -11.59 5.14
CA ALA A 122 -20.39 -12.25 6.44
C ALA A 122 -19.00 -12.28 7.08
N SER A 123 -17.98 -12.70 6.32
CA SER A 123 -16.59 -12.79 6.80
C SER A 123 -15.98 -11.43 7.12
N ALA A 124 -16.34 -10.40 6.35
CA ALA A 124 -15.87 -9.03 6.52
C ALA A 124 -16.72 -8.20 7.51
N LEU A 125 -17.64 -8.83 8.24
CA LEU A 125 -18.55 -8.14 9.17
C LEU A 125 -19.30 -6.96 8.53
N GLY A 126 -19.70 -7.11 7.26
CA GLY A 126 -20.44 -6.12 6.49
C GLY A 126 -19.62 -4.92 6.01
N THR A 127 -18.31 -4.90 6.23
CA THR A 127 -17.45 -3.77 5.82
C THR A 127 -17.16 -3.74 4.31
N ASN A 128 -17.45 -4.82 3.57
CA ASN A 128 -17.19 -4.85 2.13
C ASN A 128 -18.20 -4.01 1.33
N ASN A 129 -17.75 -3.52 0.19
CA ASN A 129 -18.64 -2.95 -0.82
C ASN A 129 -19.06 -4.06 -1.79
N LYS A 130 -20.34 -4.48 -1.71
CA LYS A 130 -20.86 -5.62 -2.48
C LYS A 130 -20.73 -5.46 -3.99
N ALA A 131 -20.81 -4.24 -4.52
CA ALA A 131 -20.64 -3.99 -5.94
C ALA A 131 -19.21 -4.34 -6.40
N TYR A 132 -18.20 -3.90 -5.66
CA TYR A 132 -16.81 -4.25 -5.94
C TYR A 132 -16.48 -5.71 -5.67
N THR A 133 -17.10 -6.32 -4.65
CA THR A 133 -16.98 -7.77 -4.42
C THR A 133 -17.52 -8.55 -5.61
N ARG A 134 -18.66 -8.14 -6.16
CA ARG A 134 -19.25 -8.73 -7.35
C ARG A 134 -18.36 -8.57 -8.58
N GLN A 135 -17.85 -7.37 -8.82
CA GLN A 135 -16.98 -7.09 -9.96
C GLN A 135 -15.75 -8.01 -10.02
N VAL A 136 -15.12 -8.29 -8.89
CA VAL A 136 -13.96 -9.19 -8.90
C VAL A 136 -14.36 -10.62 -9.26
N ALA A 137 -15.52 -11.09 -8.83
CA ALA A 137 -16.02 -12.40 -9.25
C ALA A 137 -16.30 -12.41 -10.77
N GLU A 138 -17.05 -11.44 -11.28
CA GLU A 138 -17.49 -11.37 -12.69
C GLU A 138 -16.31 -11.23 -13.68
N HIS A 139 -15.24 -10.51 -13.30
CA HIS A 139 -14.20 -10.11 -14.24
C HIS A 139 -12.83 -10.77 -14.01
N SER A 140 -12.60 -11.44 -12.87
CA SER A 140 -11.28 -11.98 -12.52
C SER A 140 -10.77 -13.04 -13.49
N LEU A 141 -11.65 -13.95 -13.95
CA LEU A 141 -11.27 -15.03 -14.87
C LEU A 141 -10.75 -14.48 -16.19
N ALA A 142 -11.41 -13.44 -16.73
CA ALA A 142 -10.97 -12.79 -17.97
C ALA A 142 -9.56 -12.18 -17.80
N ARG A 143 -9.31 -11.53 -16.66
CA ARG A 143 -7.98 -10.95 -16.35
C ARG A 143 -6.90 -12.02 -16.21
N VAL A 144 -7.24 -13.13 -15.57
CA VAL A 144 -6.32 -14.29 -15.46
C VAL A 144 -6.00 -14.87 -16.85
N ASN A 145 -6.96 -14.96 -17.75
CA ASN A 145 -6.71 -15.46 -19.10
C ASN A 145 -5.79 -14.54 -19.90
N GLU A 146 -5.96 -13.23 -19.82
CA GLU A 146 -5.02 -12.26 -20.43
C GLU A 146 -3.60 -12.41 -19.83
N LEU A 147 -3.48 -12.57 -18.52
CA LEU A 147 -2.19 -12.83 -17.87
C LEU A 147 -1.52 -14.13 -18.34
N LYS A 148 -2.30 -15.19 -18.63
CA LYS A 148 -1.78 -16.43 -19.25
C LYS A 148 -1.20 -16.16 -20.62
N GLU A 149 -1.90 -15.40 -21.46
CA GLU A 149 -1.44 -15.01 -22.81
C GLU A 149 -0.16 -14.18 -22.76
N TRP A 150 -0.02 -13.32 -21.76
CA TRP A 150 1.19 -12.51 -21.56
C TRP A 150 2.35 -13.29 -20.93
N GLY A 151 2.11 -14.53 -20.47
CA GLY A 151 3.16 -15.39 -19.89
C GLY A 151 3.42 -15.15 -18.41
N PHE A 152 2.48 -14.52 -17.69
CA PHE A 152 2.63 -14.18 -16.27
C PHE A 152 2.94 -15.40 -15.38
N PHE A 153 2.38 -16.56 -15.71
CA PHE A 153 2.56 -17.80 -14.94
C PHE A 153 3.82 -18.59 -15.32
N ASN A 154 4.61 -18.11 -16.26
CA ASN A 154 5.78 -18.84 -16.77
C ASN A 154 7.04 -18.59 -15.94
N SER A 155 7.12 -17.46 -15.22
CA SER A 155 8.29 -17.04 -14.46
C SER A 155 7.90 -16.45 -13.10
N PRO A 156 8.73 -16.62 -12.07
CA PRO A 156 8.56 -15.89 -10.80
C PRO A 156 8.85 -14.38 -10.93
N LEU A 157 9.50 -13.95 -12.04
CA LEU A 157 9.82 -12.57 -12.33
C LEU A 157 8.84 -12.01 -13.37
N TYR A 158 8.17 -10.92 -13.05
CA TYR A 158 7.06 -10.40 -13.86
C TYR A 158 7.48 -9.45 -14.98
N HIS A 159 8.73 -9.04 -15.02
CA HIS A 159 9.22 -8.05 -15.97
C HIS A 159 8.82 -8.36 -17.43
N ASN A 160 9.15 -9.57 -17.92
CA ASN A 160 8.86 -9.94 -19.31
C ASN A 160 7.36 -9.99 -19.62
N SER A 161 6.56 -10.53 -18.69
CA SER A 161 5.11 -10.63 -18.90
C SER A 161 4.40 -9.28 -18.81
N PHE A 162 4.98 -8.31 -18.12
CA PHE A 162 4.45 -6.94 -18.05
C PHE A 162 4.88 -6.13 -19.27
N ASN A 163 6.12 -6.27 -19.72
CA ASN A 163 6.61 -5.55 -20.90
C ASN A 163 5.92 -6.01 -22.19
N LYS A 164 5.63 -7.30 -22.33
CA LYS A 164 5.04 -7.86 -23.54
C LYS A 164 3.80 -7.08 -24.05
N PRO A 165 2.70 -6.95 -23.27
CA PRO A 165 1.52 -6.23 -23.76
C PRO A 165 1.74 -4.73 -23.93
N ILE A 166 2.70 -4.13 -23.23
CA ILE A 166 3.09 -2.72 -23.34
C ILE A 166 3.82 -2.47 -24.65
N GLU A 167 4.81 -3.31 -24.97
CA GLU A 167 5.62 -3.21 -26.20
C GLU A 167 4.80 -3.49 -27.45
N GLU A 168 3.93 -4.52 -27.42
CA GLU A 168 3.02 -4.85 -28.53
C GLU A 168 2.10 -3.69 -28.92
N ARG A 169 1.82 -2.76 -28.00
CA ARG A 169 0.97 -1.57 -28.16
C ARG A 169 1.75 -0.27 -28.31
N ASN A 170 3.06 -0.30 -28.21
CA ASN A 170 3.91 0.90 -28.17
C ASN A 170 3.47 1.92 -27.11
N ILE A 171 3.00 1.47 -25.95
CA ILE A 171 2.62 2.34 -24.85
C ILE A 171 3.88 2.98 -24.25
N THR A 172 3.87 4.30 -24.10
CA THR A 172 4.98 5.02 -23.50
C THR A 172 5.06 4.72 -22.00
N VAL A 173 6.22 4.22 -21.54
CA VAL A 173 6.51 4.00 -20.11
C VAL A 173 7.68 4.90 -19.70
N LYS A 174 7.50 5.60 -18.59
CA LYS A 174 8.55 6.35 -17.92
C LYS A 174 8.78 5.77 -16.54
N GLU A 175 9.92 5.15 -16.36
CA GLU A 175 10.34 4.53 -15.11
C GLU A 175 11.20 5.48 -14.28
N ARG A 176 11.30 5.21 -12.98
CA ARG A 176 12.12 5.96 -12.02
C ARG A 176 11.79 7.45 -11.95
N ILE A 177 10.50 7.75 -12.16
CA ILE A 177 9.92 9.08 -11.98
C ILE A 177 9.06 9.07 -10.73
N VAL A 178 9.39 9.91 -9.77
CA VAL A 178 8.64 10.11 -8.53
C VAL A 178 7.58 11.18 -8.79
N ILE A 179 6.33 10.77 -8.87
CA ILE A 179 5.21 11.73 -8.92
C ILE A 179 4.92 12.20 -7.50
N THR A 180 4.89 13.51 -7.31
CA THR A 180 4.70 14.16 -6.01
C THR A 180 3.44 15.02 -5.95
N HIS A 181 2.93 15.46 -7.09
CA HIS A 181 1.78 16.35 -7.19
C HIS A 181 0.79 15.88 -8.25
N LEU A 182 -0.49 15.89 -7.89
CA LEU A 182 -1.58 15.91 -8.84
C LEU A 182 -1.95 17.37 -9.15
N ILE A 183 -2.30 17.64 -10.39
CA ILE A 183 -2.63 19.00 -10.85
C ILE A 183 -4.12 19.06 -11.14
N LYS A 184 -4.81 19.97 -10.43
CA LYS A 184 -6.22 20.29 -10.65
C LYS A 184 -6.35 21.71 -11.18
N GLU A 185 -6.98 21.87 -12.32
CA GLU A 185 -7.30 23.16 -12.93
C GLU A 185 -8.81 23.23 -13.21
N LYS A 186 -9.42 24.36 -12.93
CA LYS A 186 -10.87 24.58 -13.19
C LYS A 186 -11.77 23.46 -12.64
N GLY A 187 -11.45 22.94 -11.45
CA GLY A 187 -12.26 21.96 -10.73
C GLY A 187 -12.10 20.50 -11.17
N ARG A 188 -11.28 20.19 -12.19
CA ARG A 188 -11.01 18.82 -12.64
C ARG A 188 -9.51 18.52 -12.72
N ILE A 189 -9.16 17.25 -12.84
CA ILE A 189 -7.77 16.84 -13.07
C ILE A 189 -7.23 17.45 -14.36
N ALA A 190 -5.97 17.87 -14.35
CA ALA A 190 -5.26 18.43 -15.49
C ALA A 190 -3.92 17.71 -15.73
N GLY A 191 -3.49 16.88 -14.77
CA GLY A 191 -2.24 16.14 -14.90
C GLY A 191 -1.56 15.87 -13.58
N ALA A 192 -0.23 15.73 -13.65
CA ALA A 192 0.63 15.44 -12.51
C ALA A 192 2.01 16.06 -12.72
N ALA A 193 2.79 16.16 -11.63
CA ALA A 193 4.18 16.58 -11.69
C ALA A 193 5.05 15.75 -10.73
N GLY A 194 6.33 15.64 -11.07
CA GLY A 194 7.30 14.91 -10.30
C GLY A 194 8.72 15.10 -10.83
N PHE A 195 9.64 14.26 -10.42
CA PHE A 195 11.04 14.36 -10.81
C PHE A 195 11.67 13.00 -11.10
N SER A 196 12.72 12.98 -11.91
CA SER A 196 13.51 11.79 -12.20
C SER A 196 14.45 11.44 -11.04
N LEU A 197 14.64 10.13 -10.80
CA LEU A 197 15.65 9.63 -9.87
C LEU A 197 17.03 9.50 -10.51
N ASP A 198 17.09 9.44 -11.84
CA ASP A 198 18.31 9.18 -12.59
C ASP A 198 18.87 10.44 -13.27
N GLU A 199 18.06 11.46 -13.44
CA GLU A 199 18.39 12.70 -14.11
C GLU A 199 17.95 13.91 -13.28
N GLU A 200 18.64 15.04 -13.40
CA GLU A 200 18.25 16.30 -12.77
C GLU A 200 17.14 16.97 -13.56
N LYS A 201 15.93 16.33 -13.55
CA LYS A 201 14.78 16.77 -14.33
C LYS A 201 13.50 16.79 -13.52
N ILE A 202 12.71 17.82 -13.71
CA ILE A 202 11.31 17.89 -13.27
C ILE A 202 10.41 17.60 -14.46
N HIS A 203 9.44 16.73 -14.25
CA HIS A 203 8.47 16.34 -15.26
C HIS A 203 7.09 16.93 -14.93
N PHE A 204 6.50 17.57 -15.90
CA PHE A 204 5.08 17.92 -15.91
C PHE A 204 4.37 17.04 -16.94
N PHE A 205 3.25 16.47 -16.54
CA PHE A 205 2.39 15.63 -17.36
C PHE A 205 1.03 16.28 -17.47
N SER A 206 0.71 16.82 -18.63
CA SER A 206 -0.65 17.27 -18.95
C SER A 206 -1.48 16.08 -19.38
N ALA A 207 -2.62 15.86 -18.73
CA ALA A 207 -3.50 14.74 -19.03
C ALA A 207 -4.99 15.13 -18.92
N LYS A 208 -5.84 14.50 -19.72
CA LYS A 208 -7.29 14.65 -19.62
C LYS A 208 -7.84 13.87 -18.44
N SER A 209 -7.21 12.73 -18.14
CA SER A 209 -7.55 11.85 -17.02
C SER A 209 -6.28 11.27 -16.39
N VAL A 210 -6.35 11.00 -15.07
CA VAL A 210 -5.29 10.34 -14.31
C VAL A 210 -5.85 9.14 -13.57
N ILE A 211 -5.16 8.00 -13.67
CA ILE A 211 -5.49 6.78 -12.93
C ILE A 211 -4.37 6.52 -11.91
N LEU A 212 -4.70 6.59 -10.62
CA LEU A 212 -3.77 6.25 -9.56
C LEU A 212 -3.72 4.73 -9.37
N CYS A 213 -2.56 4.14 -9.68
CA CYS A 213 -2.24 2.74 -9.48
C CYS A 213 -1.04 2.59 -8.50
N THR A 214 -0.97 3.50 -7.54
CA THR A 214 0.18 3.72 -6.66
C THR A 214 0.28 2.72 -5.50
N GLY A 215 -0.64 1.77 -5.43
CA GLY A 215 -0.69 0.77 -4.38
C GLY A 215 -1.15 1.36 -3.03
N ALA A 216 -1.01 0.56 -1.99
CA ALA A 216 -1.29 0.95 -0.61
C ALA A 216 -0.14 1.77 -0.01
N GLY A 217 -0.11 1.89 1.30
CA GLY A 217 0.95 2.56 2.03
C GLY A 217 1.40 1.79 3.27
N GLY A 218 2.59 2.12 3.73
CA GLY A 218 3.19 1.63 4.96
C GLY A 218 4.22 2.62 5.48
N PHE A 219 4.84 2.30 6.61
CA PHE A 219 5.82 3.16 7.26
C PHE A 219 7.25 2.63 7.14
N LYS A 220 7.57 1.93 6.05
CA LYS A 220 8.90 1.36 5.76
C LYS A 220 9.49 0.57 6.93
N PRO A 221 8.79 -0.44 7.47
CA PRO A 221 9.27 -1.16 8.63
C PRO A 221 10.58 -1.88 8.34
N ASN A 222 11.44 -1.95 9.35
CA ASN A 222 12.70 -2.67 9.25
C ASN A 222 12.46 -4.15 8.93
N GLY A 223 13.17 -4.68 7.94
CA GLY A 223 13.06 -6.08 7.52
C GLY A 223 11.85 -6.40 6.64
N PHE A 224 10.96 -5.45 6.35
CA PHE A 224 9.87 -5.66 5.42
C PHE A 224 10.33 -5.35 3.99
N PRO A 225 10.16 -6.27 3.03
CA PRO A 225 10.76 -6.11 1.71
C PRO A 225 10.07 -5.05 0.84
N ILE A 226 8.82 -4.69 1.16
CA ILE A 226 8.03 -3.71 0.41
C ILE A 226 8.22 -2.34 1.06
N CYS A 227 9.24 -1.60 0.62
CA CYS A 227 9.64 -0.34 1.23
C CYS A 227 9.34 0.90 0.37
N ASP A 228 8.75 0.74 -0.81
CA ASP A 228 8.42 1.83 -1.74
C ASP A 228 6.94 2.26 -1.70
N LEU A 229 6.15 1.66 -0.82
CA LEU A 229 4.76 2.03 -0.54
C LEU A 229 4.70 3.06 0.59
N THR A 230 4.51 4.31 0.23
CA THR A 230 4.64 5.46 1.14
C THR A 230 3.44 6.40 1.11
N HIS A 231 2.25 5.87 0.79
CA HIS A 231 0.97 6.59 0.73
C HIS A 231 0.92 7.73 -0.33
N ASP A 232 1.83 7.74 -1.29
CA ASP A 232 2.02 8.88 -2.21
C ASP A 232 0.73 9.25 -2.95
N GLY A 233 0.06 8.27 -3.59
CA GLY A 233 -1.15 8.53 -4.35
C GLY A 233 -2.31 9.06 -3.50
N THR A 234 -2.51 8.45 -2.33
CA THR A 234 -3.58 8.84 -1.40
C THR A 234 -3.38 10.27 -0.88
N VAL A 235 -2.14 10.61 -0.54
CA VAL A 235 -1.80 11.96 -0.04
C VAL A 235 -1.89 13.00 -1.16
N MET A 236 -1.38 12.70 -2.35
CA MET A 236 -1.53 13.60 -3.50
C MET A 236 -3.00 13.89 -3.81
N ALA A 237 -3.85 12.88 -3.79
CA ALA A 237 -5.27 13.02 -4.04
C ALA A 237 -5.98 13.84 -2.95
N TYR A 238 -5.68 13.57 -1.67
CA TYR A 238 -6.18 14.35 -0.55
C TYR A 238 -5.81 15.85 -0.69
N ASN A 239 -4.58 16.14 -1.10
CA ASN A 239 -4.10 17.51 -1.23
C ASN A 239 -4.86 18.33 -2.27
N ILE A 240 -5.44 17.70 -3.29
CA ILE A 240 -6.28 18.38 -4.30
C ILE A 240 -7.78 18.31 -4.00
N GLY A 241 -8.18 17.76 -2.83
CA GLY A 241 -9.55 17.71 -2.35
C GLY A 241 -10.29 16.42 -2.69
N ALA A 242 -9.59 15.36 -3.06
CA ALA A 242 -10.20 14.03 -3.16
C ALA A 242 -10.50 13.47 -1.75
N LYS A 243 -11.57 12.69 -1.63
CA LYS A 243 -11.89 11.96 -0.43
C LYS A 243 -11.08 10.67 -0.38
N VAL A 244 -10.56 10.35 0.81
CA VAL A 244 -9.82 9.12 1.10
C VAL A 244 -10.47 8.39 2.26
N THR A 245 -10.32 7.08 2.35
CA THR A 245 -11.00 6.23 3.33
C THR A 245 -10.08 5.17 3.93
N GLY A 246 -10.54 4.49 4.96
CA GLY A 246 -9.95 3.26 5.47
C GLY A 246 -8.67 3.44 6.27
N LYS A 247 -8.40 4.64 6.75
CA LYS A 247 -7.15 4.93 7.46
C LYS A 247 -7.01 4.24 8.81
N GLU A 248 -8.11 3.88 9.46
CA GLU A 248 -8.11 3.17 10.75
C GLU A 248 -7.79 1.68 10.64
N TRP A 249 -7.87 1.09 9.45
CA TRP A 249 -7.59 -0.32 9.21
C TRP A 249 -6.10 -0.57 8.98
N ASN A 250 -5.60 -1.70 9.48
CA ASN A 250 -4.21 -2.09 9.32
C ASN A 250 -4.10 -3.56 8.93
N ASP A 251 -3.18 -3.86 8.03
CA ASP A 251 -2.86 -5.23 7.70
C ASP A 251 -1.98 -5.85 8.80
N GLY A 252 -2.49 -6.89 9.44
CA GLY A 252 -1.81 -7.61 10.49
C GLY A 252 -1.04 -8.82 9.96
N HIS A 253 0.20 -8.65 9.54
CA HIS A 253 1.09 -9.77 9.29
C HIS A 253 1.93 -10.05 10.54
N PRO A 254 1.73 -11.18 11.23
CA PRO A 254 2.53 -11.50 12.41
C PRO A 254 3.97 -11.80 12.00
N GLY A 255 4.92 -11.28 12.76
CA GLY A 255 6.34 -11.57 12.59
C GLY A 255 6.76 -12.87 13.25
N GLN A 256 7.97 -13.33 12.95
CA GLN A 256 8.57 -14.48 13.64
C GLN A 256 9.39 -14.05 14.85
N VAL A 257 9.39 -14.91 15.89
CA VAL A 257 10.05 -14.61 17.18
C VAL A 257 11.56 -14.47 17.08
N LYS A 258 12.18 -15.15 16.13
CA LYS A 258 13.65 -15.16 15.99
C LYS A 258 14.21 -13.84 15.49
N ASN A 259 13.39 -13.01 14.86
CA ASN A 259 13.79 -11.70 14.38
C ASN A 259 12.66 -10.69 14.61
N ALA A 260 12.65 -10.08 15.78
CA ALA A 260 11.67 -9.07 16.16
C ALA A 260 11.67 -7.82 15.22
N ALA A 261 12.74 -7.64 14.45
CA ALA A 261 12.83 -6.59 13.44
C ALA A 261 12.29 -7.01 12.07
N ALA A 262 12.09 -8.31 11.83
CA ALA A 262 11.55 -8.82 10.59
C ALA A 262 10.03 -8.94 10.70
N CYS A 263 9.33 -8.20 9.86
CA CYS A 263 7.87 -8.25 9.81
C CYS A 263 7.34 -9.61 9.36
N PHE A 264 8.09 -10.33 8.53
CA PHE A 264 7.61 -11.55 7.92
C PHE A 264 8.75 -12.35 7.29
N ASP A 265 9.25 -13.34 7.99
CA ASP A 265 10.30 -14.23 7.44
C ASP A 265 9.80 -15.14 6.32
N GLY A 266 8.48 -15.30 6.16
CA GLY A 266 7.87 -16.09 5.09
C GLY A 266 8.06 -15.53 3.67
N TRP A 267 8.62 -14.33 3.54
CA TRP A 267 9.00 -13.74 2.25
C TRP A 267 10.27 -14.38 1.66
N HIS A 268 11.06 -15.07 2.46
CA HIS A 268 12.21 -15.82 1.96
C HIS A 268 11.75 -16.88 0.95
N GLY A 269 12.36 -16.88 -0.23
CA GLY A 269 12.02 -17.78 -1.33
C GLY A 269 10.74 -17.42 -2.10
N MET A 270 10.05 -16.34 -1.76
CA MET A 270 8.88 -15.91 -2.56
C MET A 270 9.26 -15.52 -3.98
N PHE A 271 10.45 -14.97 -4.18
CA PHE A 271 10.94 -14.63 -5.52
C PHE A 271 11.21 -15.84 -6.42
N GLU A 272 11.37 -17.03 -5.84
CA GLU A 272 11.56 -18.28 -6.56
C GLU A 272 10.25 -18.96 -6.94
N LYS A 273 9.14 -18.55 -6.32
CA LYS A 273 7.82 -19.14 -6.57
C LYS A 273 7.18 -18.50 -7.80
N LYS A 274 6.65 -19.35 -8.68
CA LYS A 274 5.78 -18.89 -9.75
C LYS A 274 4.41 -18.49 -9.19
N PRO A 275 3.73 -17.51 -9.83
CA PRO A 275 2.34 -17.19 -9.48
C PRO A 275 1.40 -18.36 -9.84
N GLU A 276 0.35 -18.49 -9.05
CA GLU A 276 -0.67 -19.53 -9.20
C GLU A 276 -2.07 -18.90 -9.19
N VAL A 277 -3.00 -19.51 -9.92
CA VAL A 277 -4.42 -19.16 -9.80
C VAL A 277 -4.98 -19.77 -8.52
N THR A 278 -5.64 -18.97 -7.71
CA THR A 278 -6.28 -19.42 -6.46
C THR A 278 -7.79 -19.55 -6.67
N ASN A 279 -8.37 -20.60 -6.11
CA ASN A 279 -9.81 -20.81 -6.11
C ASN A 279 -10.52 -19.93 -5.05
N VAL A 280 -11.85 -19.97 -5.05
CA VAL A 280 -12.66 -19.39 -3.99
C VAL A 280 -12.27 -20.05 -2.66
N GLY A 281 -11.68 -19.25 -1.79
CA GLY A 281 -11.22 -19.67 -0.47
C GLY A 281 -11.45 -18.53 0.50
N ILE A 282 -12.64 -18.48 1.11
CA ILE A 282 -13.01 -17.41 2.03
C ILE A 282 -12.45 -17.74 3.40
N ARG A 283 -11.69 -16.79 3.95
CA ARG A 283 -11.07 -16.91 5.25
C ARG A 283 -11.98 -16.25 6.28
N HIS A 284 -12.32 -16.98 7.33
CA HIS A 284 -13.19 -16.53 8.41
C HIS A 284 -12.42 -16.21 9.70
N ASP A 285 -11.14 -16.57 9.74
CA ASP A 285 -10.28 -16.57 10.92
C ASP A 285 -9.24 -15.45 10.89
N LEU A 286 -9.47 -14.44 10.06
CA LEU A 286 -8.52 -13.35 9.89
C LEU A 286 -8.82 -12.23 10.84
N GLY A 287 -7.83 -11.69 11.35
CA GLY A 287 -8.03 -10.44 11.90
C GLY A 287 -7.29 -10.10 13.13
N VAL A 288 -7.91 -9.30 13.88
CA VAL A 288 -7.53 -8.80 15.18
C VAL A 288 -6.88 -9.88 16.04
N ASP A 289 -7.29 -11.06 15.79
CA ASP A 289 -7.00 -12.26 16.52
C ASP A 289 -5.51 -12.59 16.66
N LEU A 290 -4.69 -12.63 15.62
CA LEU A 290 -3.28 -13.02 15.78
C LEU A 290 -2.48 -12.01 16.60
N ASN A 291 -2.61 -10.72 16.30
CA ASN A 291 -1.90 -9.69 17.05
C ASN A 291 -2.47 -9.53 18.45
N TYR A 292 -3.79 -9.63 18.59
CA TYR A 292 -4.45 -9.60 19.88
C TYR A 292 -4.08 -10.80 20.73
N GLN A 293 -4.13 -12.01 20.18
CA GLN A 293 -3.74 -13.23 20.88
C GLN A 293 -2.29 -13.17 21.36
N ALA A 294 -1.35 -12.70 20.51
CA ALA A 294 0.03 -12.52 20.91
C ALA A 294 0.17 -11.49 22.05
N TYR A 295 -0.61 -10.42 22.01
CA TYR A 295 -0.61 -9.41 23.06
C TYR A 295 -1.16 -9.96 24.39
N VAL A 296 -2.32 -10.64 24.37
CA VAL A 296 -2.96 -11.19 25.57
C VAL A 296 -2.15 -12.31 26.18
N ALA A 297 -1.57 -13.18 25.36
CA ALA A 297 -0.71 -14.26 25.83
C ALA A 297 0.61 -13.74 26.44
N GLY A 298 0.97 -12.47 26.20
CA GLY A 298 2.24 -11.89 26.63
C GLY A 298 3.46 -12.60 26.06
N SER A 299 3.26 -13.43 25.04
CA SER A 299 4.29 -14.26 24.44
C SER A 299 3.91 -14.66 23.02
N PRO A 300 4.87 -15.19 22.25
CA PRO A 300 4.61 -15.74 20.93
C PRO A 300 3.56 -16.84 20.94
N ILE A 301 2.69 -16.84 19.94
CA ILE A 301 1.66 -17.86 19.78
C ILE A 301 2.23 -19.01 18.97
N LYS A 302 1.97 -20.23 19.42
CA LYS A 302 2.20 -21.43 18.61
C LYS A 302 0.99 -21.62 17.67
N ARG A 303 1.21 -21.60 16.38
CA ARG A 303 0.19 -21.98 15.42
C ARG A 303 -0.26 -23.42 15.68
N GLY A 304 -1.57 -23.62 15.81
CA GLY A 304 -2.19 -24.95 15.85
C GLY A 304 -1.92 -25.73 14.56
N LYS A 305 -2.13 -27.03 14.60
CA LYS A 305 -1.99 -27.91 13.42
C LYS A 305 -2.94 -27.44 12.31
N PRO A 306 -2.57 -27.62 11.02
CA PRO A 306 -3.48 -27.40 9.91
C PRO A 306 -4.79 -28.16 10.13
N GLY A 307 -5.94 -27.46 10.15
CA GLY A 307 -7.25 -28.05 10.42
C GLY A 307 -7.76 -27.91 11.86
N GLU A 308 -6.92 -27.57 12.83
CA GLU A 308 -7.35 -27.05 14.11
C GLU A 308 -7.55 -25.55 13.91
N GLY A 309 -8.81 -25.09 13.90
CA GLY A 309 -9.14 -23.68 13.81
C GLY A 309 -8.30 -22.87 14.82
N MET A 310 -7.84 -21.69 14.44
CA MET A 310 -7.11 -20.78 15.36
C MET A 310 -8.01 -20.24 16.49
N GLY A 311 -9.16 -20.83 16.69
CA GLY A 311 -10.17 -20.42 17.65
C GLY A 311 -10.15 -21.27 18.91
N ASN A 312 -9.12 -21.21 19.69
CA ASN A 312 -9.32 -21.50 21.11
C ASN A 312 -9.84 -20.22 21.76
N GLU A 313 -11.02 -20.34 22.40
CA GLU A 313 -11.66 -19.31 23.19
C GLU A 313 -10.65 -18.66 24.12
N ILE A 314 -10.21 -17.46 23.76
CA ILE A 314 -9.48 -16.60 24.69
C ILE A 314 -10.54 -15.76 25.37
N GLU A 315 -10.77 -16.01 26.67
CA GLU A 315 -11.62 -15.13 27.47
C GLU A 315 -11.13 -13.68 27.34
N GLY A 316 -12.03 -12.79 26.89
CA GLY A 316 -11.72 -11.37 26.71
C GLY A 316 -11.16 -10.98 25.33
N GLY A 317 -11.19 -11.88 24.33
CA GLY A 317 -10.89 -11.56 22.94
C GLY A 317 -11.91 -10.61 22.28
N PRO A 318 -11.61 -10.07 21.09
CA PRO A 318 -12.54 -9.26 20.37
C PRO A 318 -13.83 -10.03 20.13
N TYR A 319 -14.95 -9.32 20.21
CA TYR A 319 -16.27 -9.92 19.98
C TYR A 319 -16.31 -10.56 18.59
N VAL A 320 -16.45 -11.87 18.58
CA VAL A 320 -16.80 -12.64 17.37
C VAL A 320 -18.26 -13.00 17.54
N PRO A 321 -19.17 -12.57 16.66
CA PRO A 321 -20.58 -12.96 16.73
C PRO A 321 -20.72 -14.47 16.83
N ASP A 322 -21.65 -14.96 17.67
CA ASP A 322 -21.82 -16.40 17.96
C ASP A 322 -22.02 -17.26 16.69
N GLU A 323 -22.63 -16.69 15.68
CA GLU A 323 -22.79 -17.30 14.36
C GLU A 323 -21.46 -17.62 13.64
N PHE A 324 -20.36 -16.97 14.02
CA PHE A 324 -19.03 -17.20 13.46
C PHE A 324 -18.11 -18.02 14.37
N LYS A 325 -18.41 -18.13 15.68
CA LYS A 325 -17.61 -18.88 16.65
C LYS A 325 -17.54 -20.39 16.36
N HIS A 326 -18.54 -20.92 15.68
CA HIS A 326 -18.70 -22.35 15.44
C HIS A 326 -18.70 -22.75 13.94
N ARG A 327 -18.45 -21.81 13.04
CA ARG A 327 -18.30 -22.17 11.62
C ARG A 327 -16.96 -22.88 11.45
N LYS A 328 -17.03 -24.20 11.23
CA LYS A 328 -15.88 -24.92 10.63
C LYS A 328 -15.50 -24.16 9.37
N PRO A 329 -14.18 -23.94 9.10
CA PRO A 329 -13.75 -23.46 7.81
C PRO A 329 -14.48 -24.30 6.76
N THR A 330 -15.25 -23.65 5.89
CA THR A 330 -15.79 -24.34 4.72
C THR A 330 -14.57 -24.68 3.88
N ASP A 331 -14.02 -25.87 4.05
CA ASP A 331 -12.96 -26.38 3.21
C ASP A 331 -13.56 -26.64 1.83
N THR A 332 -13.62 -25.61 1.03
CA THR A 332 -14.06 -25.64 -0.36
C THR A 332 -12.93 -26.09 -1.28
N ARG A 333 -11.97 -26.85 -0.76
CA ARG A 333 -11.15 -27.63 -1.67
C ARG A 333 -12.07 -28.64 -2.32
N PRO A 334 -12.16 -28.67 -3.67
CA PRO A 334 -12.82 -29.77 -4.33
C PRO A 334 -12.20 -31.05 -3.76
N ASP A 335 -13.02 -31.93 -3.27
CA ASP A 335 -12.61 -33.25 -2.87
C ASP A 335 -11.85 -33.83 -4.06
N SER A 336 -10.52 -33.89 -3.97
CA SER A 336 -9.74 -34.63 -4.95
C SER A 336 -10.08 -36.06 -4.69
N THR A 337 -10.99 -36.60 -5.48
CA THR A 337 -11.53 -37.96 -5.40
C THR A 337 -10.46 -39.02 -5.52
N ASP A 338 -9.18 -38.68 -5.63
CA ASP A 338 -8.07 -39.62 -5.72
C ASP A 338 -6.98 -39.48 -4.67
N GLY A 339 -7.13 -38.62 -3.67
CA GLY A 339 -6.24 -38.59 -2.50
C GLY A 339 -4.75 -38.38 -2.79
N ARG A 340 -4.38 -37.96 -4.00
CA ARG A 340 -2.98 -37.71 -4.36
C ARG A 340 -2.64 -36.25 -4.24
N PRO A 341 -1.57 -35.89 -3.47
CA PRO A 341 -1.03 -34.52 -3.53
C PRO A 341 -0.52 -34.24 -4.95
N PRO A 342 -0.59 -32.97 -5.40
CA PRO A 342 -0.02 -32.59 -6.68
C PRO A 342 1.44 -33.03 -6.77
N GLU A 343 1.81 -33.66 -7.89
CA GLU A 343 3.18 -34.11 -8.13
C GLU A 343 4.18 -33.00 -7.90
N GLY A 344 5.11 -33.23 -6.98
CA GLY A 344 6.20 -32.31 -6.65
C GLY A 344 6.24 -31.81 -5.20
N ARG A 345 5.18 -31.99 -4.39
CA ARG A 345 5.28 -31.77 -2.94
C ARG A 345 5.68 -33.07 -2.24
N LYS A 346 6.89 -33.09 -1.68
CA LYS A 346 7.19 -34.08 -0.64
C LYS A 346 6.16 -33.88 0.47
N PRO A 347 5.47 -34.96 0.92
CA PRO A 347 4.56 -34.84 2.05
C PRO A 347 5.35 -34.27 3.23
N SER A 348 4.89 -33.16 3.80
CA SER A 348 5.37 -32.75 5.12
C SER A 348 5.09 -33.89 6.07
N LYS A 349 6.07 -34.28 6.86
CA LYS A 349 5.84 -35.25 7.93
C LYS A 349 4.70 -34.74 8.78
N GLU A 350 3.80 -35.64 9.16
CA GLU A 350 2.66 -35.32 10.00
C GLU A 350 3.13 -34.51 11.22
N GLY A 351 2.70 -33.26 11.34
CA GLY A 351 3.11 -32.35 12.41
C GLY A 351 4.13 -31.27 12.04
N GLU A 352 4.67 -31.23 10.82
CA GLU A 352 5.54 -30.13 10.38
C GLU A 352 4.74 -29.03 9.68
N ALA A 353 4.86 -27.79 10.16
CA ALA A 353 4.32 -26.61 9.49
C ALA A 353 5.00 -26.43 8.12
N PRO A 354 4.30 -25.87 7.10
CA PRO A 354 4.91 -25.57 5.81
C PRO A 354 6.20 -24.75 5.98
N PRO A 355 7.22 -24.94 5.12
CA PRO A 355 8.43 -24.14 5.16
C PRO A 355 8.09 -22.64 5.14
N GLY A 356 8.61 -21.89 6.09
CA GLY A 356 8.30 -20.47 6.31
C GLY A 356 7.12 -20.18 7.23
N MET A 357 6.42 -21.23 7.71
CA MET A 357 5.36 -21.11 8.72
C MET A 357 5.69 -21.87 10.02
N ALA A 358 6.86 -22.49 10.11
CA ALA A 358 7.32 -23.14 11.31
C ALA A 358 7.94 -22.12 12.27
N GLY A 359 7.38 -21.97 13.45
CA GLY A 359 7.93 -21.13 14.52
C GLY A 359 6.86 -20.40 15.30
N GLU A 360 7.31 -19.79 16.38
CA GLU A 360 6.48 -18.94 17.22
C GLU A 360 6.22 -17.61 16.51
N LEU A 361 4.98 -17.15 16.45
CA LEU A 361 4.60 -15.87 15.88
C LEU A 361 4.55 -14.81 16.96
N SER A 362 5.15 -13.66 16.72
CA SER A 362 4.94 -12.46 17.53
C SER A 362 3.99 -11.51 16.83
N GLY A 363 3.09 -10.89 17.58
CA GLY A 363 2.19 -9.88 17.02
C GLY A 363 2.90 -8.58 16.71
N GLY A 364 2.34 -7.81 15.79
CA GLY A 364 2.62 -6.39 15.60
C GLY A 364 3.81 -6.01 14.74
N SER A 365 4.31 -6.89 13.94
CA SER A 365 5.49 -6.62 13.14
C SER A 365 5.21 -6.15 11.70
N SER A 366 3.99 -6.14 11.22
CA SER A 366 3.67 -5.72 9.83
C SER A 366 3.61 -4.21 9.61
N ALA A 367 4.01 -3.47 10.60
CA ALA A 367 4.50 -2.12 10.46
C ALA A 367 3.62 -1.14 9.68
N GLY A 368 2.33 -1.15 9.98
CA GLY A 368 1.43 -0.12 9.50
C GLY A 368 1.11 -0.18 8.02
N MET A 369 1.22 -1.35 7.42
CA MET A 369 0.65 -1.57 6.10
C MET A 369 -0.85 -1.33 6.11
N ALA A 370 -1.34 -0.67 5.09
CA ALA A 370 -2.78 -0.55 4.84
C ALA A 370 -3.37 -1.89 4.42
N ILE A 371 -4.59 -2.18 4.86
CA ILE A 371 -5.35 -3.32 4.35
C ILE A 371 -5.60 -3.12 2.85
N HIS A 372 -5.27 -4.13 2.07
CA HIS A 372 -5.47 -4.12 0.62
C HIS A 372 -6.90 -3.73 0.25
N LYS A 373 -7.05 -2.71 -0.60
CA LYS A 373 -8.31 -2.19 -1.12
C LYS A 373 -9.31 -1.63 -0.09
N SER A 374 -8.90 -1.52 1.17
CA SER A 374 -9.71 -0.89 2.23
C SER A 374 -9.20 0.49 2.60
N GLU A 375 -8.00 0.87 2.15
CA GLU A 375 -7.46 2.21 2.26
C GLU A 375 -7.19 2.77 0.86
N GLY A 376 -7.60 3.99 0.59
CA GLY A 376 -7.38 4.64 -0.70
C GLY A 376 -8.38 5.73 -1.00
N LEU A 377 -8.54 6.07 -2.28
CA LEU A 377 -9.53 7.03 -2.73
C LEU A 377 -10.94 6.44 -2.56
N VAL A 378 -11.87 7.27 -2.10
CA VAL A 378 -13.28 6.92 -2.03
C VAL A 378 -13.85 6.87 -3.45
N PRO A 379 -14.34 5.72 -3.92
CA PRO A 379 -15.03 5.65 -5.20
C PRO A 379 -16.44 6.27 -5.08
N ILE A 380 -16.87 7.00 -6.10
CA ILE A 380 -18.24 7.55 -6.17
C ILE A 380 -19.20 6.66 -6.95
N ASN A 381 -18.68 5.66 -7.65
CA ASN A 381 -19.46 4.71 -8.44
C ASN A 381 -18.64 3.41 -8.61
N ASP A 382 -19.17 2.47 -9.39
CA ASP A 382 -18.55 1.18 -9.72
C ASP A 382 -17.45 1.26 -10.81
N LYS A 383 -17.13 2.47 -11.29
CA LYS A 383 -16.12 2.71 -12.34
C LYS A 383 -14.78 3.20 -11.79
N CYS A 384 -14.54 3.03 -10.50
CA CYS A 384 -13.29 3.47 -9.84
C CYS A 384 -13.06 4.99 -9.89
N GLU A 385 -14.09 5.79 -10.11
CA GLU A 385 -14.03 7.24 -10.21
C GLU A 385 -14.02 7.89 -8.82
N SER A 386 -13.21 8.92 -8.63
CA SER A 386 -13.18 9.73 -7.40
C SER A 386 -14.13 10.92 -7.49
N ASN A 387 -14.29 11.66 -6.38
CA ASN A 387 -15.05 12.92 -6.38
C ASN A 387 -14.37 14.07 -7.17
N ILE A 388 -13.18 13.87 -7.71
CA ILE A 388 -12.50 14.83 -8.60
C ILE A 388 -12.69 14.38 -10.05
N PRO A 389 -13.42 15.12 -10.90
CA PRO A 389 -13.65 14.73 -12.28
C PRO A 389 -12.35 14.44 -13.04
N GLY A 390 -12.30 13.28 -13.72
CA GLY A 390 -11.15 12.79 -14.45
C GLY A 390 -10.07 12.12 -13.60
N LEU A 391 -10.22 12.04 -12.27
CA LEU A 391 -9.34 11.30 -11.38
C LEU A 391 -9.96 9.95 -10.99
N TYR A 392 -9.25 8.89 -11.32
CA TYR A 392 -9.58 7.50 -11.02
C TYR A 392 -8.51 6.89 -10.12
N ALA A 393 -8.84 5.78 -9.47
CA ALA A 393 -7.84 4.96 -8.77
C ALA A 393 -8.14 3.48 -8.98
N ALA A 394 -7.12 2.63 -8.93
CA ALA A 394 -7.27 1.19 -9.09
C ALA A 394 -6.29 0.42 -8.21
N GLY A 395 -6.66 -0.81 -7.88
CA GLY A 395 -5.89 -1.64 -6.95
C GLY A 395 -5.92 -1.08 -5.53
N ASP A 396 -4.80 -1.20 -4.83
CA ASP A 396 -4.73 -0.78 -3.43
C ASP A 396 -4.70 0.74 -3.24
N ALA A 397 -4.66 1.52 -4.32
CA ALA A 397 -4.87 2.98 -4.26
C ALA A 397 -6.36 3.36 -4.17
N LEU A 398 -7.27 2.41 -4.42
CA LEU A 398 -8.72 2.59 -4.33
C LEU A 398 -9.26 1.96 -3.05
N GLY A 399 -9.93 2.73 -2.24
CA GLY A 399 -10.68 2.28 -1.07
C GLY A 399 -11.98 1.59 -1.47
N SER A 400 -11.88 0.52 -2.26
CA SER A 400 -13.04 -0.18 -2.81
C SER A 400 -13.73 -1.12 -1.83
N TYR A 401 -13.07 -1.47 -0.73
CA TYR A 401 -13.55 -2.47 0.23
C TYR A 401 -14.01 -3.79 -0.43
N MET A 402 -13.35 -4.17 -1.52
CA MET A 402 -13.74 -5.32 -2.33
C MET A 402 -13.81 -6.64 -1.55
N VAL A 403 -12.96 -6.79 -0.54
CA VAL A 403 -12.96 -7.94 0.39
C VAL A 403 -13.16 -7.49 1.85
N GLY A 404 -13.64 -6.27 2.07
CA GLY A 404 -13.86 -5.69 3.38
C GLY A 404 -12.61 -5.10 4.04
N ALA A 405 -12.76 -4.71 5.30
CA ALA A 405 -11.69 -4.14 6.12
C ALA A 405 -10.77 -5.21 6.73
N ILE A 406 -10.73 -6.38 6.12
CA ILE A 406 -9.91 -7.53 6.48
C ILE A 406 -9.68 -8.38 5.21
N TYR A 407 -8.55 -9.10 5.13
CA TYR A 407 -8.20 -9.86 3.93
C TYR A 407 -8.93 -11.21 3.87
N THR A 408 -10.17 -11.22 3.41
CA THR A 408 -11.06 -12.40 3.44
C THR A 408 -10.82 -13.40 2.31
N GLN A 409 -10.26 -12.99 1.18
CA GLN A 409 -10.05 -13.86 0.00
C GLN A 409 -8.59 -13.87 -0.44
N ILE A 410 -7.96 -15.05 -0.46
CA ILE A 410 -6.59 -15.21 -0.92
C ILE A 410 -6.49 -14.92 -2.44
N GLY A 411 -5.48 -14.15 -2.83
CA GLY A 411 -5.25 -13.78 -4.24
C GLY A 411 -6.11 -12.64 -4.75
N SER A 412 -7.04 -12.12 -3.93
CA SER A 412 -7.89 -10.97 -4.29
C SER A 412 -7.10 -9.70 -4.54
N SER A 413 -5.92 -9.55 -3.94
CA SER A 413 -5.08 -8.36 -4.13
C SER A 413 -4.65 -8.20 -5.59
N LEU A 414 -4.10 -9.24 -6.21
CA LEU A 414 -3.74 -9.20 -7.63
C LEU A 414 -4.98 -9.15 -8.54
N ALA A 415 -5.99 -9.99 -8.26
CA ALA A 415 -7.21 -10.04 -9.07
C ALA A 415 -7.95 -8.71 -9.09
N GLY A 416 -8.19 -8.12 -7.92
CA GLY A 416 -8.85 -6.83 -7.83
C GLY A 416 -8.03 -5.69 -8.44
N SER A 417 -6.69 -5.75 -8.36
CA SER A 417 -5.83 -4.78 -9.05
C SER A 417 -5.99 -4.87 -10.57
N ALA A 418 -6.02 -6.09 -11.13
CA ALA A 418 -6.21 -6.30 -12.56
C ALA A 418 -7.62 -5.87 -13.02
N VAL A 419 -8.66 -6.27 -12.28
CA VAL A 419 -10.06 -5.92 -12.59
C VAL A 419 -10.28 -4.42 -12.52
N GLN A 420 -9.91 -3.79 -11.41
CA GLN A 420 -10.11 -2.35 -11.22
C GLN A 420 -9.25 -1.52 -12.18
N GLY A 421 -8.02 -1.96 -12.49
CA GLY A 421 -7.19 -1.32 -13.52
C GLY A 421 -7.87 -1.28 -14.87
N ALA A 422 -8.48 -2.39 -15.29
CA ALA A 422 -9.21 -2.47 -16.54
C ALA A 422 -10.47 -1.57 -16.55
N ILE A 423 -11.30 -1.64 -15.48
CA ILE A 423 -12.54 -0.86 -15.39
C ILE A 423 -12.26 0.65 -15.34
N ALA A 424 -11.28 1.06 -14.51
CA ALA A 424 -10.87 2.46 -14.44
C ALA A 424 -10.35 2.99 -15.76
N ALA A 425 -9.62 2.18 -16.51
CA ALA A 425 -9.07 2.54 -17.81
C ALA A 425 -10.15 2.77 -18.86
N GLU A 426 -11.11 1.87 -18.97
CA GLU A 426 -12.22 1.99 -19.91
C GLU A 426 -13.08 3.24 -19.59
N ALA A 427 -13.34 3.49 -18.29
CA ALA A 427 -14.06 4.67 -17.84
C ALA A 427 -13.29 5.97 -18.11
N ALA A 428 -11.98 5.98 -17.85
CA ALA A 428 -11.11 7.12 -18.10
C ALA A 428 -11.01 7.43 -19.60
N ALA A 429 -10.88 6.41 -20.45
CA ALA A 429 -10.85 6.57 -21.89
C ALA A 429 -12.17 7.15 -22.44
N GLU A 430 -13.30 6.68 -21.93
CA GLU A 430 -14.62 7.24 -22.31
C GLU A 430 -14.75 8.70 -21.87
N TYR A 431 -14.34 9.03 -20.64
CA TYR A 431 -14.30 10.41 -20.13
C TYR A 431 -13.47 11.32 -21.05
N CYS A 432 -12.32 10.85 -21.54
CA CYS A 432 -11.42 11.62 -22.38
C CYS A 432 -12.02 12.02 -23.74
N LYS A 433 -12.98 11.26 -24.28
CA LYS A 433 -13.58 11.53 -25.59
C LYS A 433 -14.30 12.89 -25.65
N GLY A 434 -14.91 13.33 -24.56
CA GLY A 434 -15.63 14.60 -24.47
C GLY A 434 -14.78 15.78 -23.96
N ILE A 435 -13.51 15.55 -23.65
CA ILE A 435 -12.69 16.49 -22.86
C ILE A 435 -11.47 16.97 -23.68
N LYS A 436 -11.22 18.27 -23.64
CA LYS A 436 -9.98 18.86 -24.16
C LYS A 436 -8.91 18.88 -23.05
N LEU A 437 -7.65 18.69 -23.45
CA LEU A 437 -6.51 18.88 -22.57
C LEU A 437 -6.54 20.29 -21.97
N GLN A 438 -6.26 20.40 -20.68
CA GLN A 438 -6.16 21.69 -20.02
C GLN A 438 -4.71 22.17 -20.04
N THR A 439 -4.55 23.48 -20.21
CA THR A 439 -3.25 24.11 -20.02
C THR A 439 -3.00 24.27 -18.53
N ILE A 440 -1.87 23.78 -18.06
CA ILE A 440 -1.39 24.02 -16.69
C ILE A 440 -0.88 25.47 -16.64
N SER A 441 -1.35 26.24 -15.67
CA SER A 441 -0.94 27.64 -15.55
C SER A 441 0.52 27.77 -15.11
N ASN A 442 1.22 28.80 -15.60
CA ASN A 442 2.61 29.05 -15.20
C ASN A 442 2.73 29.26 -13.68
N SER A 443 1.73 29.84 -13.04
CA SER A 443 1.73 29.98 -11.57
C SER A 443 1.67 28.63 -10.86
N THR A 444 0.90 27.68 -11.38
CA THR A 444 0.86 26.29 -10.86
C THR A 444 2.21 25.61 -11.09
N ILE A 445 2.80 25.74 -12.28
CA ILE A 445 4.10 25.15 -12.60
C ILE A 445 5.18 25.67 -11.63
N ASN A 446 5.30 26.98 -11.49
CA ASN A 446 6.31 27.61 -10.64
C ASN A 446 6.14 27.19 -9.17
N ARG A 447 4.91 27.20 -8.65
CA ARG A 447 4.62 26.77 -7.27
C ARG A 447 5.02 25.31 -7.05
N ILE A 448 4.63 24.41 -7.94
CA ILE A 448 4.96 22.97 -7.81
C ILE A 448 6.47 22.74 -7.90
N GLN A 449 7.15 23.45 -8.81
CA GLN A 449 8.60 23.35 -8.92
C GLN A 449 9.29 23.80 -7.63
N GLU A 450 8.84 24.90 -7.03
CA GLU A 450 9.35 25.37 -5.73
C GLU A 450 9.09 24.34 -4.62
N GLU A 451 7.88 23.76 -4.55
CA GLU A 451 7.52 22.73 -3.56
C GLU A 451 8.35 21.46 -3.73
N ILE A 452 8.56 21.00 -4.95
CA ILE A 452 9.40 19.83 -5.24
C ILE A 452 10.83 20.05 -4.77
N LEU A 453 11.43 21.18 -5.13
CA LEU A 453 12.86 21.46 -4.92
C LEU A 453 13.16 22.02 -3.52
N ALA A 454 12.15 22.37 -2.73
CA ALA A 454 12.35 22.98 -1.42
C ALA A 454 13.35 22.24 -0.50
N PRO A 455 13.34 20.89 -0.41
CA PRO A 455 14.34 20.18 0.40
C PRO A 455 15.77 20.31 -0.10
N LEU A 456 16.00 20.43 -1.40
CA LEU A 456 17.35 20.63 -1.99
C LEU A 456 17.90 22.03 -1.75
N LYS A 457 17.04 23.02 -1.62
CA LYS A 457 17.41 24.44 -1.44
C LYS A 457 17.87 24.79 -0.02
N ARG A 458 17.71 23.87 0.95
CA ARG A 458 18.05 24.14 2.35
C ARG A 458 19.51 23.81 2.63
N GLU A 459 20.23 24.78 3.17
CA GLU A 459 21.63 24.59 3.63
C GLU A 459 21.70 23.70 4.88
N ALA A 460 20.70 23.81 5.77
CA ALA A 460 20.58 23.03 7.00
C ALA A 460 19.15 22.52 7.18
N GLY A 461 19.01 21.40 7.88
CA GLY A 461 17.71 20.78 8.15
C GLY A 461 17.81 19.36 8.61
N TYR A 462 16.67 18.70 8.75
CA TYR A 462 16.58 17.31 9.19
C TYR A 462 16.77 16.33 8.03
N SER A 463 17.52 15.27 8.28
CA SER A 463 17.60 14.13 7.34
C SER A 463 16.24 13.43 7.22
N PRO A 464 15.73 13.17 6.01
CA PRO A 464 14.50 12.41 5.80
C PRO A 464 14.56 11.01 6.45
N THR A 465 15.72 10.38 6.42
CA THR A 465 15.93 9.06 7.05
C THR A 465 15.74 9.12 8.56
N TRP A 466 16.28 10.14 9.22
CA TRP A 466 16.13 10.31 10.66
C TRP A 466 14.66 10.56 11.05
N VAL A 467 13.95 11.43 10.33
CA VAL A 467 12.53 11.71 10.58
C VAL A 467 11.69 10.46 10.32
N THR A 468 11.98 9.69 9.27
CA THR A 468 11.32 8.40 9.01
C THR A 468 11.55 7.39 10.13
N GLN A 469 12.76 7.28 10.68
CA GLN A 469 13.04 6.39 11.81
C GLN A 469 12.28 6.81 13.06
N THR A 470 12.17 8.11 13.31
CA THR A 470 11.36 8.65 14.41
C THR A 470 9.88 8.30 14.22
N LEU A 471 9.34 8.51 13.01
CA LEU A 471 7.97 8.11 12.64
C LEU A 471 7.74 6.61 12.87
N GLN A 472 8.67 5.76 12.48
CA GLN A 472 8.60 4.31 12.70
C GLN A 472 8.52 3.98 14.19
N GLY A 473 9.33 4.62 15.01
CA GLY A 473 9.31 4.44 16.47
C GLY A 473 7.98 4.84 17.12
N ILE A 474 7.24 5.78 16.51
CA ILE A 474 5.92 6.22 16.99
C ILE A 474 4.82 5.27 16.51
N MET A 475 4.82 4.90 15.22
CA MET A 475 3.69 4.21 14.57
C MET A 475 3.74 2.69 14.68
N ILE A 476 4.93 2.07 14.68
CA ILE A 476 5.06 0.61 14.64
C ILE A 476 4.70 -0.11 15.95
N PRO A 477 4.83 0.47 17.16
CA PRO A 477 4.43 -0.23 18.39
C PRO A 477 3.00 -0.78 18.33
N ASN A 478 2.83 -2.03 18.80
CA ASN A 478 1.57 -2.77 18.76
C ASN A 478 0.37 -1.98 19.30
N PHE A 479 0.56 -1.24 20.38
CA PHE A 479 -0.49 -0.48 21.05
C PHE A 479 -0.84 0.85 20.36
N VAL A 480 -0.24 1.16 19.22
CA VAL A 480 -0.61 2.29 18.35
C VAL A 480 -1.35 1.80 17.12
N LEU A 481 -0.83 0.77 16.45
CA LEU A 481 -1.42 0.29 15.20
C LEU A 481 -2.45 -0.83 15.37
N TYR A 482 -2.22 -1.76 16.29
CA TYR A 482 -3.02 -2.98 16.38
C TYR A 482 -3.89 -3.04 17.61
N ILE A 483 -3.32 -2.84 18.80
CA ILE A 483 -4.01 -2.91 20.08
C ILE A 483 -4.14 -1.51 20.63
N LYS A 484 -5.13 -0.80 20.15
CA LYS A 484 -5.27 0.64 20.32
C LYS A 484 -5.89 1.01 21.67
N ARG A 485 -5.46 2.14 22.21
CA ARG A 485 -6.09 2.84 23.35
C ARG A 485 -6.05 4.34 23.10
N GLU A 486 -7.09 5.06 23.53
CA GLU A 486 -7.23 6.48 23.27
C GLU A 486 -6.03 7.31 23.78
N ASN A 487 -5.55 7.04 24.99
CA ASN A 487 -4.40 7.75 25.55
C ASN A 487 -3.11 7.50 24.75
N MET A 488 -2.89 6.29 24.23
CA MET A 488 -1.71 5.96 23.43
C MET A 488 -1.83 6.56 22.02
N LEU A 489 -3.01 6.52 21.44
CA LEU A 489 -3.29 7.16 20.14
C LEU A 489 -3.10 8.69 20.22
N ASN A 490 -3.58 9.33 21.29
CA ASN A 490 -3.38 10.77 21.50
C ASN A 490 -1.90 11.14 21.72
N ALA A 491 -1.16 10.32 22.48
CA ALA A 491 0.27 10.54 22.65
C ALA A 491 1.03 10.41 21.31
N ALA A 492 0.72 9.38 20.53
CA ALA A 492 1.29 9.21 19.19
C ALA A 492 0.92 10.39 18.27
N LEU A 493 -0.34 10.84 18.30
CA LEU A 493 -0.80 11.97 17.49
C LEU A 493 -0.03 13.25 17.82
N ALA A 494 0.20 13.55 19.10
CA ALA A 494 0.97 14.72 19.51
C ALA A 494 2.41 14.69 18.93
N TYR A 495 3.06 13.52 18.92
CA TYR A 495 4.38 13.36 18.28
C TYR A 495 4.32 13.51 16.76
N ILE A 496 3.27 12.99 16.11
CA ILE A 496 3.11 13.14 14.65
C ILE A 496 2.86 14.61 14.28
N GLU A 497 2.08 15.34 15.08
CA GLU A 497 1.84 16.76 14.89
C GLU A 497 3.14 17.57 15.06
N GLU A 498 3.97 17.22 16.05
CA GLU A 498 5.31 17.80 16.21
C GLU A 498 6.20 17.57 14.98
N LEU A 499 6.21 16.34 14.45
CA LEU A 499 6.97 16.04 13.22
C LEU A 499 6.42 16.83 12.02
N ARG A 500 5.10 16.91 11.87
CA ARG A 500 4.44 17.66 10.78
C ARG A 500 4.80 19.15 10.83
N ASP A 501 4.69 19.77 11.99
CA ASP A 501 4.76 21.22 12.12
C ASP A 501 6.19 21.76 12.16
N HIS A 502 7.12 20.98 12.74
CA HIS A 502 8.48 21.46 12.99
C HIS A 502 9.58 20.72 12.20
N HIS A 503 9.36 19.48 11.77
CA HIS A 503 10.40 18.69 11.10
C HIS A 503 10.18 18.64 9.58
N ILE A 504 8.94 18.43 9.11
CA ILE A 504 8.66 18.40 7.66
C ILE A 504 9.06 19.70 6.95
N PRO A 505 8.74 20.91 7.46
CA PRO A 505 9.15 22.14 6.82
C PRO A 505 10.67 22.32 6.73
N MET A 506 11.42 21.57 7.53
CA MET A 506 12.88 21.64 7.63
C MET A 506 13.60 20.40 7.07
N LEU A 507 12.90 19.54 6.31
CA LEU A 507 13.55 18.43 5.64
C LEU A 507 14.57 18.92 4.62
N ARG A 508 15.78 18.39 4.66
CA ARG A 508 16.86 18.70 3.73
C ARG A 508 17.22 17.46 2.90
N ALA A 509 17.48 17.67 1.64
CA ALA A 509 17.97 16.66 0.73
C ALA A 509 19.29 17.10 0.09
N ALA A 510 20.23 16.18 -0.06
CA ALA A 510 21.52 16.45 -0.70
C ALA A 510 21.54 16.02 -2.19
N ASP A 511 20.64 15.12 -2.59
CA ASP A 511 20.53 14.60 -3.95
C ASP A 511 19.09 14.20 -4.29
N MET A 512 18.86 13.70 -5.52
CA MET A 512 17.54 13.27 -5.99
C MET A 512 17.00 12.05 -5.23
N HIS A 513 17.89 11.21 -4.69
CA HIS A 513 17.47 10.09 -3.85
C HIS A 513 16.96 10.56 -2.48
N GLU A 514 17.67 11.48 -1.82
CA GLU A 514 17.20 12.07 -0.56
C GLU A 514 15.98 12.96 -0.77
N LEU A 515 15.87 13.62 -1.95
CA LEU A 515 14.66 14.37 -2.33
C LEU A 515 13.43 13.45 -2.35
N ARG A 516 13.57 12.24 -2.94
CA ARG A 516 12.52 11.23 -2.89
C ARG A 516 12.16 10.89 -1.44
N LEU A 517 13.15 10.62 -0.60
CA LEU A 517 12.93 10.28 0.81
C LEU A 517 12.23 11.42 1.56
N ALA A 518 12.55 12.68 1.25
CA ALA A 518 11.90 13.84 1.88
C ALA A 518 10.40 13.90 1.56
N HIS A 519 10.02 13.71 0.29
CA HIS A 519 8.61 13.68 -0.12
C HIS A 519 7.88 12.46 0.44
N GLU A 520 8.49 11.27 0.41
CA GLU A 520 7.91 10.06 1.01
C GLU A 520 7.70 10.21 2.52
N THR A 521 8.65 10.84 3.22
CA THR A 521 8.53 11.10 4.67
C THR A 521 7.36 12.02 4.98
N ALA A 522 7.20 13.10 4.21
CA ALA A 522 6.08 14.03 4.36
C ALA A 522 4.73 13.32 4.14
N ASN A 523 4.63 12.48 3.10
CA ASN A 523 3.44 11.69 2.81
C ASN A 523 3.11 10.70 3.93
N MET A 524 4.10 10.00 4.44
CA MET A 524 3.92 9.05 5.55
C MET A 524 3.46 9.75 6.83
N ILE A 525 3.98 10.93 7.15
CA ILE A 525 3.57 11.68 8.35
C ILE A 525 2.12 12.15 8.23
N LEU A 526 1.71 12.70 7.08
CA LEU A 526 0.31 13.09 6.87
C LEU A 526 -0.62 11.87 6.93
N SER A 527 -0.20 10.74 6.36
CA SER A 527 -0.98 9.50 6.45
C SER A 527 -1.05 8.95 7.88
N ALA A 528 0.02 9.08 8.67
CA ALA A 528 0.03 8.71 10.08
C ALA A 528 -0.97 9.56 10.88
N GLU A 529 -1.02 10.86 10.65
CA GLU A 529 -2.02 11.75 11.25
C GLU A 529 -3.45 11.30 10.91
N MET A 530 -3.73 11.00 9.63
CA MET A 530 -5.03 10.48 9.21
C MET A 530 -5.39 9.18 9.94
N LYS A 531 -4.42 8.23 10.02
CA LYS A 531 -4.63 6.94 10.70
C LYS A 531 -4.95 7.09 12.18
N LEU A 532 -4.21 7.94 12.86
CA LEU A 532 -4.41 8.18 14.29
C LEU A 532 -5.75 8.85 14.55
N LYS A 533 -6.09 9.91 13.81
CA LYS A 533 -7.37 10.62 13.95
C LYS A 533 -8.56 9.73 13.62
N ALA A 534 -8.50 8.93 12.54
CA ALA A 534 -9.55 7.98 12.22
C ALA A 534 -9.67 6.87 13.30
N SER A 535 -8.55 6.39 13.83
CA SER A 535 -8.52 5.39 14.91
C SER A 535 -9.08 5.92 16.24
N ILE A 536 -8.84 7.18 16.55
CA ILE A 536 -9.41 7.86 17.73
C ILE A 536 -10.92 8.04 17.54
N MET A 537 -11.34 8.40 16.33
CA MET A 537 -12.75 8.63 16.00
C MET A 537 -13.59 7.37 16.11
N ARG A 538 -13.10 6.19 15.61
CA ARG A 538 -13.83 4.92 15.66
C ARG A 538 -13.77 4.31 17.05
N LYS A 539 -14.89 4.37 17.77
CA LYS A 539 -15.02 3.88 19.16
C LYS A 539 -15.71 2.52 19.20
N GLU A 540 -15.15 1.55 18.50
CA GLU A 540 -15.54 0.15 18.49
C GLU A 540 -14.34 -0.73 18.13
N SER A 541 -14.51 -2.05 18.20
CA SER A 541 -13.58 -3.04 17.63
C SER A 541 -14.28 -3.82 16.52
N ARG A 542 -13.69 -3.80 15.31
CA ARG A 542 -14.22 -4.49 14.12
C ARG A 542 -13.08 -4.82 13.17
N CYS A 543 -13.08 -6.01 12.58
CA CYS A 543 -12.08 -6.44 11.61
C CYS A 543 -10.64 -6.17 12.11
N SER A 544 -9.83 -5.42 11.35
CA SER A 544 -8.45 -5.09 11.71
C SER A 544 -8.29 -3.84 12.60
N HIS A 545 -9.37 -3.28 13.09
CA HIS A 545 -9.36 -2.18 14.06
C HIS A 545 -9.79 -2.68 15.43
N TYR A 546 -8.84 -2.75 16.37
CA TYR A 546 -9.12 -3.19 17.73
C TYR A 546 -8.79 -2.11 18.76
N ARG A 547 -9.75 -1.84 19.62
CA ARG A 547 -9.69 -0.86 20.71
C ARG A 547 -9.86 -1.55 22.06
N LEU A 548 -8.83 -1.54 22.91
CA LEU A 548 -8.93 -2.10 24.27
C LEU A 548 -9.94 -1.35 25.15
N ASP A 549 -10.13 -0.07 24.88
CA ASP A 549 -11.10 0.80 25.57
C ASP A 549 -12.52 0.74 25.00
N TYR A 550 -12.69 0.14 23.80
CA TYR A 550 -13.96 -0.13 23.14
C TYR A 550 -13.91 -1.52 22.47
N PRO A 551 -13.87 -2.61 23.24
CA PRO A 551 -13.57 -3.95 22.72
C PRO A 551 -14.71 -4.55 21.88
N GLU A 552 -15.93 -4.03 22.02
CA GLU A 552 -17.11 -4.54 21.36
C GLU A 552 -17.38 -3.85 20.03
N MET A 553 -18.12 -4.54 19.17
CA MET A 553 -18.62 -4.01 17.91
C MET A 553 -19.88 -3.20 18.14
N ASP A 554 -19.94 -1.97 17.65
CA ASP A 554 -21.08 -1.06 17.79
C ASP A 554 -21.77 -0.86 16.44
N ASN A 555 -22.75 -1.71 16.16
CA ASN A 555 -23.52 -1.66 14.91
C ASN A 555 -24.45 -0.45 14.80
N GLU A 556 -24.84 0.14 15.90
CA GLU A 556 -25.73 1.30 15.90
C GLU A 556 -25.01 2.54 15.37
N ASN A 557 -23.76 2.76 15.81
CA ASN A 557 -23.03 3.98 15.53
C ASN A 557 -21.95 3.81 14.44
N TRP A 558 -21.46 2.58 14.17
CA TRP A 558 -20.26 2.35 13.38
C TRP A 558 -20.42 1.42 12.18
N GLN A 559 -21.66 1.14 11.72
CA GLN A 559 -21.88 0.52 10.40
C GLN A 559 -21.55 1.51 9.27
N ALA A 560 -20.34 2.07 9.30
CA ALA A 560 -19.92 3.10 8.36
C ALA A 560 -18.41 3.06 8.12
N TRP A 561 -18.01 3.42 6.90
CA TRP A 561 -16.64 3.79 6.56
C TRP A 561 -16.37 5.22 7.05
N ILE A 562 -15.11 5.50 7.38
CA ILE A 562 -14.66 6.86 7.69
C ILE A 562 -13.97 7.42 6.44
N ASN A 563 -14.53 8.46 5.88
CA ASN A 563 -13.93 9.22 4.80
C ASN A 563 -13.27 10.48 5.35
N ILE A 564 -12.12 10.83 4.77
CA ILE A 564 -11.29 11.97 5.16
C ILE A 564 -11.09 12.85 3.94
N TYR A 565 -11.22 14.15 4.10
CA TYR A 565 -10.97 15.10 3.03
C TYR A 565 -10.42 16.42 3.58
N LYS A 566 -9.82 17.20 2.69
CA LYS A 566 -9.30 18.52 3.02
C LYS A 566 -10.43 19.54 2.88
N GLY A 567 -10.79 20.20 3.98
CA GLY A 567 -11.78 21.25 4.00
C GLY A 567 -11.28 22.53 3.30
N GLU A 568 -12.18 23.46 3.02
CA GLU A 568 -11.86 24.73 2.34
C GLU A 568 -10.84 25.58 3.10
N ASN A 569 -10.85 25.51 4.43
CA ASN A 569 -9.87 26.17 5.31
C ASN A 569 -8.54 25.40 5.43
N GLY A 570 -8.36 24.31 4.67
CA GLY A 570 -7.18 23.45 4.71
C GLY A 570 -7.17 22.41 5.84
N SER A 571 -8.13 22.45 6.76
CA SER A 571 -8.20 21.48 7.86
C SER A 571 -8.66 20.08 7.39
N MET A 572 -8.24 19.04 8.11
CA MET A 572 -8.68 17.66 7.88
C MET A 572 -10.11 17.49 8.41
N GLN A 573 -11.00 17.04 7.54
CA GLN A 573 -12.41 16.80 7.83
C GLN A 573 -12.73 15.31 7.75
N PHE A 574 -13.73 14.88 8.51
CA PHE A 574 -14.16 13.49 8.59
C PHE A 574 -15.67 13.38 8.34
N GLU A 575 -16.07 12.37 7.61
CA GLU A 575 -17.49 12.01 7.44
C GLU A 575 -17.68 10.50 7.58
N LYS A 576 -18.85 10.09 8.07
CA LYS A 576 -19.26 8.68 8.09
C LYS A 576 -20.09 8.39 6.84
N GLN A 577 -19.68 7.37 6.10
CA GLN A 577 -20.43 6.83 4.98
C GLN A 577 -20.99 5.46 5.37
N LYS A 578 -22.31 5.30 5.38
CA LYS A 578 -22.96 4.05 5.75
C LYS A 578 -22.49 2.89 4.85
N PHE A 579 -22.23 1.72 5.44
CA PHE A 579 -21.92 0.51 4.66
C PHE A 579 -23.01 0.22 3.63
N GLY A 580 -22.59 -0.19 2.43
CA GLY A 580 -23.50 -0.46 1.32
C GLY A 580 -24.08 0.77 0.63
N SER A 581 -23.68 1.99 1.02
CA SER A 581 -24.06 3.22 0.32
C SER A 581 -22.94 3.71 -0.60
N TRP A 582 -23.34 4.29 -1.74
CA TRP A 582 -22.46 5.13 -2.52
C TRP A 582 -22.55 6.57 -2.00
N PRO A 583 -21.44 7.36 -2.04
CA PRO A 583 -21.58 8.79 -1.86
C PRO A 583 -22.50 9.33 -2.94
N ALA A 584 -23.53 10.07 -2.54
CA ALA A 584 -24.48 10.68 -3.44
C ALA A 584 -23.84 11.70 -4.37
#